data_6a9abe2bc1389336a397ee8db131c8a3
#
_entry.id   6a9abe2bc1389336a397ee8db131c8a3
#
_cell.length_a   1.000
_cell.length_b   1.000
_cell.length_c   1.000
_cell.angle_alpha   90.00
_cell.angle_beta   90.00
_cell.angle_gamma   90.00
#
_symmetry.space_group_name_H-M   'P 1'
#
loop_
_entity.id
_entity.type
_entity.pdbx_description
1 polymer ?
#
loop_
_entity_poly.entity_id
_entity_poly.type
_entity_poly.pdbx_seq_one_letter_code
_entity_poly.pdbx_strand_id
1 'polypeptide(L)'
;MHMWDFFCNFAPAKSKHSMFGIFNDNFPPILDGVALTAQNYAYWLTQKGYDVRVITDYAPKMDDVIKTAPYPIDLVPSVTIPFRAPYRYGMPHLSPSFLRQFHKQEFELVHAHCPFVTGDLAYSAAKKQNIPLVATFHSKYRQDFEHNVPNKRVVDWMVKHIIKFFEKADEVWIPQAAVEPTLREYGFKGHVDVVENGNDFCTPVELIESMRAQMRAELGLKQDEIMLLFVGQHIWEKNIGFILDALALIKDKPFHLYMVGTGYAVSAIHRKIDELGLQDRVTLLGNIHDRGRLKRIDAAADLFLFPSLYDNAPLVVREAAAMHTPALMLQESTAAEVIQTDVNGFLTPNDVQAYADRIVYLMAHPKMLQQVGNKASSTIARSWENVIEEVILRYRDIQQSYKLKHGITV
;
A
#
# COMPACT_ATOMS: atom_id res chain seq x y z
N MET A 1 -25.11 -36.40 -12.99
CA MET A 1 -25.49 -35.72 -11.73
C MET A 1 -24.19 -35.39 -11.04
N HIS A 2 -23.68 -34.17 -11.26
CA HIS A 2 -22.32 -33.78 -10.89
C HIS A 2 -22.24 -33.27 -9.45
N MET A 3 -21.23 -33.72 -8.74
CA MET A 3 -20.90 -33.45 -7.34
C MET A 3 -20.51 -31.97 -7.07
N TRP A 4 -20.76 -31.06 -8.02
CA TRP A 4 -20.43 -29.62 -7.97
C TRP A 4 -21.61 -28.72 -7.56
N ASP A 5 -22.83 -29.28 -7.45
CA ASP A 5 -24.03 -28.50 -7.11
C ASP A 5 -24.28 -28.33 -5.61
N PHE A 6 -23.41 -28.87 -4.74
CA PHE A 6 -23.61 -28.86 -3.28
C PHE A 6 -22.89 -27.70 -2.55
N PHE A 7 -22.05 -26.92 -3.22
CA PHE A 7 -21.28 -25.81 -2.59
C PHE A 7 -21.80 -24.40 -2.88
N CYS A 8 -22.84 -24.25 -3.69
CA CYS A 8 -23.35 -22.92 -4.10
C CYS A 8 -24.46 -22.31 -3.25
N ASN A 9 -24.84 -22.89 -2.10
CA ASN A 9 -26.00 -22.42 -1.32
C ASN A 9 -25.70 -22.15 0.17
N PHE A 10 -24.53 -21.58 0.50
CA PHE A 10 -24.33 -20.91 1.79
C PHE A 10 -24.01 -19.42 1.58
N ALA A 11 -24.92 -18.68 0.94
CA ALA A 11 -25.00 -17.28 1.28
C ALA A 11 -25.52 -17.23 2.74
N PRO A 12 -24.75 -16.68 3.70
CA PRO A 12 -25.22 -16.55 5.06
C PRO A 12 -26.49 -15.70 5.03
N ALA A 13 -27.53 -16.17 5.71
CA ALA A 13 -28.72 -15.39 5.97
C ALA A 13 -28.27 -14.00 6.45
N LYS A 14 -28.69 -12.92 5.76
CA LYS A 14 -28.42 -11.54 6.18
C LYS A 14 -28.91 -11.39 7.62
N SER A 15 -28.00 -11.45 8.58
CA SER A 15 -28.30 -10.96 9.93
C SER A 15 -28.55 -9.46 9.75
N LYS A 16 -29.68 -8.98 10.25
CA LYS A 16 -29.98 -7.54 10.26
C LYS A 16 -28.82 -6.85 11.00
N HIS A 17 -28.06 -6.01 10.24
CA HIS A 17 -27.09 -5.03 10.74
C HIS A 17 -25.67 -5.51 11.15
N SER A 18 -24.99 -6.28 10.31
CA SER A 18 -23.53 -6.47 10.46
C SER A 18 -22.80 -5.33 9.74
N MET A 19 -22.47 -4.24 10.42
CA MET A 19 -21.71 -3.14 9.82
C MET A 19 -20.26 -3.16 10.29
N PHE A 20 -19.31 -3.19 9.33
CA PHE A 20 -17.89 -3.03 9.61
C PHE A 20 -17.47 -1.57 9.46
N GLY A 21 -16.72 -1.05 10.45
CA GLY A 21 -16.12 0.29 10.38
C GLY A 21 -14.67 0.20 9.89
N ILE A 22 -14.34 0.88 8.80
CA ILE A 22 -12.96 1.03 8.29
C ILE A 22 -12.50 2.45 8.59
N PHE A 23 -11.42 2.58 9.38
CA PHE A 23 -10.93 3.86 9.90
C PHE A 23 -9.54 4.13 9.37
N ASN A 24 -9.36 5.27 8.69
CA ASN A 24 -8.04 5.74 8.25
C ASN A 24 -8.04 7.26 8.11
N ASP A 25 -6.99 7.95 8.59
CA ASP A 25 -6.91 9.41 8.51
C ASP A 25 -6.83 9.91 7.07
N ASN A 26 -6.19 9.15 6.19
CA ASN A 26 -6.09 9.48 4.77
C ASN A 26 -6.96 8.58 3.91
N PHE A 27 -7.59 9.18 2.90
CA PHE A 27 -8.41 8.45 1.94
C PHE A 27 -8.30 9.12 0.56
N PRO A 28 -8.58 8.44 -0.55
CA PRO A 28 -8.61 9.12 -1.84
C PRO A 28 -9.46 10.41 -1.80
N PRO A 29 -9.01 11.51 -2.45
CA PRO A 29 -7.99 11.57 -3.50
C PRO A 29 -6.53 11.66 -3.03
N ILE A 30 -6.25 11.58 -1.73
CA ILE A 30 -4.88 11.43 -1.23
C ILE A 30 -4.44 10.00 -1.53
N LEU A 31 -3.42 9.85 -2.40
CA LEU A 31 -2.94 8.54 -2.84
C LEU A 31 -1.67 8.17 -2.06
N ASP A 32 -1.83 7.32 -1.08
CA ASP A 32 -0.74 6.59 -0.44
C ASP A 32 -1.13 5.11 -0.25
N GLY A 33 -0.18 4.26 0.06
CA GLY A 33 -0.42 2.81 0.17
C GLY A 33 -1.45 2.45 1.24
N VAL A 34 -1.54 3.22 2.34
CA VAL A 34 -2.50 2.95 3.43
C VAL A 34 -3.90 3.38 3.03
N ALA A 35 -4.03 4.56 2.39
CA ALA A 35 -5.31 5.05 1.86
C ALA A 35 -5.91 4.07 0.83
N LEU A 36 -5.08 3.57 -0.09
CA LEU A 36 -5.49 2.57 -1.08
C LEU A 36 -5.84 1.22 -0.42
N THR A 37 -5.12 0.80 0.61
CA THR A 37 -5.45 -0.40 1.37
C THR A 37 -6.83 -0.27 2.05
N ALA A 38 -7.08 0.81 2.78
CA ALA A 38 -8.37 1.06 3.43
C ALA A 38 -9.53 1.13 2.42
N GLN A 39 -9.30 1.77 1.26
CA GLN A 39 -10.28 1.81 0.16
C GLN A 39 -10.59 0.41 -0.37
N ASN A 40 -9.59 -0.42 -0.60
CA ASN A 40 -9.78 -1.78 -1.10
C ASN A 40 -10.47 -2.67 -0.07
N TYR A 41 -10.16 -2.55 1.21
CA TYR A 41 -10.90 -3.22 2.27
C TYR A 41 -12.38 -2.87 2.22
N ALA A 42 -12.70 -1.57 2.20
CA ALA A 42 -14.10 -1.12 2.14
C ALA A 42 -14.81 -1.61 0.88
N TYR A 43 -14.15 -1.50 -0.28
CA TYR A 43 -14.72 -1.90 -1.57
C TYR A 43 -15.03 -3.40 -1.62
N TRP A 44 -14.05 -4.25 -1.34
CA TRP A 44 -14.21 -5.69 -1.48
C TRP A 44 -15.10 -6.31 -0.40
N LEU A 45 -15.07 -5.80 0.84
CA LEU A 45 -16.05 -6.19 1.87
C LEU A 45 -17.48 -5.88 1.39
N THR A 46 -17.70 -4.71 0.79
CA THR A 46 -19.02 -4.34 0.23
C THR A 46 -19.40 -5.25 -0.95
N GLN A 47 -18.45 -5.57 -1.86
CA GLN A 47 -18.71 -6.53 -2.95
C GLN A 47 -19.07 -7.93 -2.45
N LYS A 48 -18.54 -8.35 -1.30
CA LYS A 48 -18.87 -9.63 -0.64
C LYS A 48 -20.16 -9.55 0.18
N GLY A 49 -20.91 -8.43 0.12
CA GLY A 49 -22.26 -8.27 0.69
C GLY A 49 -22.29 -7.82 2.15
N TYR A 50 -21.19 -7.31 2.71
CA TYR A 50 -21.18 -6.73 4.04
C TYR A 50 -21.54 -5.24 4.00
N ASP A 51 -22.23 -4.77 5.03
CA ASP A 51 -22.41 -3.35 5.26
C ASP A 51 -21.09 -2.76 5.76
N VAL A 52 -20.57 -1.75 5.08
CA VAL A 52 -19.30 -1.11 5.41
C VAL A 52 -19.48 0.38 5.53
N ARG A 53 -18.77 0.99 6.46
CA ARG A 53 -18.69 2.44 6.61
C ARG A 53 -17.23 2.86 6.78
N VAL A 54 -16.83 3.85 5.98
CA VAL A 54 -15.49 4.44 6.09
C VAL A 54 -15.55 5.69 6.94
N ILE A 55 -14.63 5.83 7.87
CA ILE A 55 -14.43 7.04 8.67
C ILE A 55 -13.04 7.59 8.37
N THR A 56 -12.97 8.80 7.81
CA THR A 56 -11.71 9.41 7.35
C THR A 56 -11.72 10.93 7.52
N ASP A 57 -10.53 11.53 7.52
CA ASP A 57 -10.39 12.98 7.58
C ASP A 57 -10.89 13.63 6.28
N TYR A 58 -11.60 14.74 6.42
CA TYR A 58 -11.98 15.55 5.27
C TYR A 58 -10.75 16.01 4.50
N ALA A 59 -10.75 15.85 3.19
CA ALA A 59 -9.77 16.42 2.27
C ALA A 59 -10.47 17.13 1.09
N PRO A 60 -9.84 18.16 0.49
CA PRO A 60 -10.40 18.78 -0.71
C PRO A 60 -10.58 17.76 -1.87
N LYS A 61 -11.61 17.96 -2.69
CA LYS A 61 -11.92 17.13 -3.87
C LYS A 61 -12.36 15.69 -3.54
N MET A 62 -12.95 15.44 -2.38
CA MET A 62 -13.52 14.12 -2.03
C MET A 62 -14.91 13.87 -2.65
N ASP A 63 -15.58 14.88 -3.19
CA ASP A 63 -16.95 14.76 -3.70
C ASP A 63 -17.14 13.65 -4.73
N ASP A 64 -16.18 13.48 -5.64
CA ASP A 64 -16.25 12.44 -6.66
C ASP A 64 -16.04 11.05 -6.06
N VAL A 65 -15.13 10.91 -5.09
CA VAL A 65 -14.90 9.66 -4.36
C VAL A 65 -16.15 9.27 -3.59
N ILE A 66 -16.79 10.23 -2.89
CA ILE A 66 -18.01 9.97 -2.11
C ILE A 66 -19.16 9.55 -3.02
N LYS A 67 -19.31 10.20 -4.19
CA LYS A 67 -20.39 9.87 -5.14
C LYS A 67 -20.25 8.49 -5.79
N THR A 68 -19.01 8.04 -5.99
CA THR A 68 -18.71 6.78 -6.69
C THR A 68 -18.49 5.60 -5.77
N ALA A 69 -18.21 5.83 -4.48
CA ALA A 69 -18.02 4.77 -3.50
C ALA A 69 -19.30 3.95 -3.29
N PRO A 70 -19.25 2.62 -3.32
CA PRO A 70 -20.41 1.76 -3.07
C PRO A 70 -20.76 1.62 -1.58
N TYR A 71 -20.10 2.39 -0.71
CA TYR A 71 -20.27 2.43 0.75
C TYR A 71 -20.29 3.86 1.26
N PRO A 72 -20.93 4.14 2.40
CA PRO A 72 -20.92 5.45 3.05
C PRO A 72 -19.52 5.85 3.54
N ILE A 73 -19.20 7.13 3.39
CA ILE A 73 -17.97 7.75 3.89
C ILE A 73 -18.34 8.91 4.83
N ASP A 74 -17.92 8.82 6.07
CA ASP A 74 -18.09 9.88 7.07
C ASP A 74 -16.81 10.69 7.19
N LEU A 75 -16.93 11.99 7.02
CA LEU A 75 -15.80 12.91 6.99
C LEU A 75 -15.60 13.56 8.35
N VAL A 76 -14.46 13.28 8.97
CA VAL A 76 -14.00 13.96 10.18
C VAL A 76 -13.53 15.36 9.81
N PRO A 77 -14.02 16.43 10.44
CA PRO A 77 -13.48 17.77 10.25
C PRO A 77 -11.98 17.78 10.48
N SER A 78 -11.22 18.40 9.60
CA SER A 78 -9.76 18.34 9.64
C SER A 78 -9.10 19.65 9.21
N VAL A 79 -7.86 19.84 9.61
CA VAL A 79 -7.00 20.95 9.23
C VAL A 79 -5.76 20.42 8.49
N THR A 80 -5.21 21.19 7.56
CA THR A 80 -3.97 20.81 6.86
C THR A 80 -2.81 20.80 7.85
N ILE A 81 -1.99 19.74 7.84
CA ILE A 81 -0.76 19.70 8.64
C ILE A 81 0.24 20.63 7.99
N PRO A 82 0.74 21.67 8.73
CA PRO A 82 1.76 22.56 8.19
C PRO A 82 2.96 21.80 7.64
N PHE A 83 3.47 22.18 6.46
CA PHE A 83 4.63 21.60 5.78
C PHE A 83 4.49 20.13 5.34
N ARG A 84 3.30 19.49 5.53
CA ARG A 84 3.03 18.11 5.12
C ARG A 84 1.82 17.96 4.19
N ALA A 85 1.48 18.99 3.42
CA ALA A 85 0.42 18.85 2.41
C ALA A 85 0.72 17.65 1.48
N PRO A 86 -0.29 16.83 1.12
CA PRO A 86 -1.72 17.02 1.30
C PRO A 86 -2.29 16.47 2.62
N TYR A 87 -1.45 15.94 3.53
CA TYR A 87 -1.90 15.30 4.76
C TYR A 87 -2.61 16.27 5.72
N ARG A 88 -3.60 15.75 6.43
CA ARG A 88 -4.48 16.52 7.32
C ARG A 88 -4.52 15.90 8.71
N TYR A 89 -4.96 16.68 9.67
CA TYR A 89 -5.17 16.26 11.04
C TYR A 89 -6.64 16.41 11.43
N GLY A 90 -7.30 15.34 11.80
CA GLY A 90 -8.68 15.29 12.19
C GLY A 90 -8.97 16.06 13.49
N MET A 91 -10.07 16.79 13.49
CA MET A 91 -10.54 17.55 14.65
C MET A 91 -12.04 17.30 14.88
N PRO A 92 -12.44 16.08 15.30
CA PRO A 92 -13.85 15.70 15.44
C PRO A 92 -14.62 16.60 16.39
N HIS A 93 -13.95 17.17 17.39
CA HIS A 93 -14.56 18.09 18.36
C HIS A 93 -15.05 19.42 17.76
N LEU A 94 -14.56 19.79 16.57
CA LEU A 94 -15.05 20.97 15.85
C LEU A 94 -16.44 20.78 15.23
N SER A 95 -16.98 19.56 15.21
CA SER A 95 -18.31 19.27 14.68
C SER A 95 -19.15 18.41 15.64
N PRO A 96 -19.93 19.03 16.52
CA PRO A 96 -20.88 18.30 17.39
C PRO A 96 -21.91 17.49 16.57
N SER A 97 -22.22 17.90 15.34
CA SER A 97 -23.11 17.16 14.44
C SER A 97 -22.48 15.85 13.96
N PHE A 98 -21.20 15.90 13.57
CA PHE A 98 -20.45 14.69 13.24
C PHE A 98 -20.41 13.71 14.43
N LEU A 99 -20.02 14.17 15.61
CA LEU A 99 -19.96 13.31 16.79
C LEU A 99 -21.31 12.70 17.16
N ARG A 100 -22.40 13.46 17.04
CA ARG A 100 -23.75 12.93 17.28
C ARG A 100 -24.15 11.87 16.26
N GLN A 101 -23.79 12.04 14.99
CA GLN A 101 -24.07 11.07 13.93
C GLN A 101 -23.19 9.83 14.11
N PHE A 102 -21.90 10.01 14.35
CA PHE A 102 -20.94 8.94 14.59
C PHE A 102 -21.37 8.04 15.77
N HIS A 103 -21.80 8.64 16.88
CA HIS A 103 -22.24 7.89 18.06
C HIS A 103 -23.58 7.13 17.92
N LYS A 104 -24.33 7.36 16.85
CA LYS A 104 -25.55 6.62 16.53
C LYS A 104 -25.30 5.40 15.64
N GLN A 105 -24.09 5.29 15.11
CA GLN A 105 -23.73 4.15 14.26
C GLN A 105 -23.49 2.91 15.13
N GLU A 106 -23.94 1.78 14.64
CA GLU A 106 -23.82 0.48 15.29
C GLU A 106 -22.87 -0.38 14.45
N PHE A 107 -21.69 -0.66 15.00
CA PHE A 107 -20.68 -1.52 14.37
C PHE A 107 -20.67 -2.90 15.03
N GLU A 108 -20.27 -3.91 14.28
CA GLU A 108 -19.96 -5.24 14.85
C GLU A 108 -18.46 -5.48 15.03
N LEU A 109 -17.65 -4.76 14.24
CA LEU A 109 -16.19 -4.75 14.32
C LEU A 109 -15.71 -3.44 13.72
N VAL A 110 -14.64 -2.90 14.27
CA VAL A 110 -13.94 -1.74 13.72
C VAL A 110 -12.51 -2.09 13.40
N HIS A 111 -12.03 -1.65 12.23
CA HIS A 111 -10.64 -1.83 11.79
C HIS A 111 -9.97 -0.49 11.53
N ALA A 112 -8.92 -0.21 12.30
CA ALA A 112 -8.12 1.00 12.16
C ALA A 112 -6.84 0.72 11.36
N HIS A 113 -6.65 1.46 10.26
CA HIS A 113 -5.44 1.42 9.45
C HIS A 113 -4.40 2.46 9.85
N CYS A 114 -4.70 3.32 10.82
CA CYS A 114 -3.78 4.30 11.37
C CYS A 114 -4.01 4.51 12.88
N PRO A 115 -2.97 4.87 13.65
CA PRO A 115 -3.03 5.01 15.11
C PRO A 115 -3.27 6.45 15.56
N PHE A 116 -3.92 7.29 14.75
CA PHE A 116 -4.12 8.69 15.06
C PHE A 116 -5.59 9.00 15.35
N VAL A 117 -6.12 10.10 14.83
CA VAL A 117 -7.45 10.59 15.20
C VAL A 117 -8.57 9.62 14.85
N THR A 118 -8.56 9.05 13.65
CA THR A 118 -9.59 8.06 13.29
C THR A 118 -9.38 6.73 14.02
N GLY A 119 -8.13 6.38 14.36
CA GLY A 119 -7.83 5.24 15.24
C GLY A 119 -8.41 5.43 16.66
N ASP A 120 -8.28 6.61 17.24
CA ASP A 120 -8.90 6.93 18.54
C ASP A 120 -10.44 6.90 18.46
N LEU A 121 -11.04 7.33 17.34
CA LEU A 121 -12.48 7.19 17.11
C LEU A 121 -12.88 5.70 17.02
N ALA A 122 -12.10 4.87 16.32
CA ALA A 122 -12.33 3.42 16.26
C ALA A 122 -12.29 2.79 17.65
N TYR A 123 -11.26 3.10 18.44
CA TYR A 123 -11.17 2.63 19.82
C TYR A 123 -12.36 3.10 20.70
N SER A 124 -12.79 4.36 20.54
CA SER A 124 -13.95 4.90 21.26
C SER A 124 -15.23 4.13 20.89
N ALA A 125 -15.44 3.82 19.61
CA ALA A 125 -16.57 3.03 19.14
C ALA A 125 -16.52 1.59 19.69
N ALA A 126 -15.36 0.93 19.58
CA ALA A 126 -15.13 -0.42 20.06
C ALA A 126 -15.46 -0.54 21.56
N LYS A 127 -14.90 0.35 22.37
CA LYS A 127 -15.12 0.39 23.81
C LYS A 127 -16.57 0.67 24.19
N LYS A 128 -17.20 1.65 23.52
CA LYS A 128 -18.59 2.04 23.82
C LYS A 128 -19.59 0.94 23.48
N GLN A 129 -19.35 0.23 22.37
CA GLN A 129 -20.28 -0.77 21.85
C GLN A 129 -19.93 -2.19 22.28
N ASN A 130 -18.81 -2.38 23.01
CA ASN A 130 -18.29 -3.67 23.42
C ASN A 130 -18.11 -4.65 22.24
N ILE A 131 -17.36 -4.19 21.23
CA ILE A 131 -17.03 -4.88 19.98
C ILE A 131 -15.52 -4.90 19.76
N PRO A 132 -14.99 -5.84 18.94
CA PRO A 132 -13.56 -5.96 18.71
C PRO A 132 -13.00 -4.78 17.89
N LEU A 133 -11.78 -4.35 18.23
CA LEU A 133 -10.91 -3.46 17.48
C LEU A 133 -9.77 -4.24 16.85
N VAL A 134 -9.70 -4.23 15.52
CA VAL A 134 -8.52 -4.65 14.75
C VAL A 134 -7.70 -3.42 14.38
N ALA A 135 -6.38 -3.52 14.46
CA ALA A 135 -5.48 -2.43 14.05
C ALA A 135 -4.35 -2.95 13.16
N THR A 136 -4.12 -2.34 11.99
CA THR A 136 -3.01 -2.70 11.11
C THR A 136 -1.88 -1.69 11.20
N PHE A 137 -0.66 -2.19 11.46
CA PHE A 137 0.56 -1.39 11.51
C PHE A 137 1.21 -1.33 10.12
N HIS A 138 1.09 -0.18 9.44
CA HIS A 138 1.53 -0.02 8.05
C HIS A 138 2.89 0.64 7.89
N SER A 139 3.26 1.60 8.76
CA SER A 139 4.31 2.58 8.47
C SER A 139 5.45 2.58 9.48
N LYS A 140 6.65 2.95 9.03
CA LYS A 140 7.81 3.21 9.88
C LYS A 140 7.70 4.60 10.52
N TYR A 141 6.73 4.79 11.40
CA TYR A 141 6.36 6.08 12.00
C TYR A 141 7.53 6.86 12.60
N ARG A 142 8.53 6.19 13.20
CA ARG A 142 9.71 6.85 13.76
C ARG A 142 10.46 7.63 12.70
N GLN A 143 10.70 7.04 11.53
CA GLN A 143 11.41 7.69 10.42
C GLN A 143 10.64 8.91 9.92
N ASP A 144 9.31 8.80 9.81
CA ASP A 144 8.43 9.92 9.44
C ASP A 144 8.50 11.06 10.44
N PHE A 145 8.56 10.75 11.73
CA PHE A 145 8.63 11.77 12.77
C PHE A 145 10.01 12.43 12.81
N GLU A 146 11.10 11.65 12.76
CA GLU A 146 12.47 12.15 12.78
C GLU A 146 12.78 13.11 11.63
N HIS A 147 12.15 12.89 10.47
CA HIS A 147 12.28 13.81 9.34
C HIS A 147 11.67 15.19 9.61
N ASN A 148 10.61 15.27 10.42
CA ASN A 148 9.84 16.50 10.63
C ASN A 148 10.00 17.11 12.03
N VAL A 149 10.49 16.34 12.99
CA VAL A 149 10.60 16.73 14.41
C VAL A 149 12.05 16.61 14.85
N PRO A 150 12.77 17.75 15.03
CA PRO A 150 14.20 17.72 15.41
C PRO A 150 14.47 17.13 16.79
N ASN A 151 13.48 17.16 17.69
CA ASN A 151 13.67 16.74 19.09
C ASN A 151 13.37 15.23 19.25
N LYS A 152 14.42 14.42 19.43
CA LYS A 152 14.30 12.97 19.63
C LYS A 152 13.40 12.57 20.79
N ARG A 153 13.35 13.33 21.89
CA ARG A 153 12.47 13.02 23.03
C ARG A 153 10.98 13.17 22.66
N VAL A 154 10.67 14.13 21.78
CA VAL A 154 9.31 14.30 21.26
C VAL A 154 8.96 13.14 20.33
N VAL A 155 9.88 12.73 19.45
CA VAL A 155 9.73 11.56 18.61
C VAL A 155 9.49 10.29 19.45
N ASP A 156 10.28 10.05 20.47
CA ASP A 156 10.11 8.91 21.39
C ASP A 156 8.75 8.95 22.10
N TRP A 157 8.30 10.13 22.51
CA TRP A 157 6.97 10.28 23.09
C TRP A 157 5.86 9.96 22.07
N MET A 158 5.98 10.44 20.81
CA MET A 158 5.04 10.14 19.74
C MET A 158 4.98 8.65 19.42
N VAL A 159 6.13 7.98 19.29
CA VAL A 159 6.21 6.53 19.08
C VAL A 159 5.56 5.76 20.23
N LYS A 160 5.82 6.15 21.49
CA LYS A 160 5.16 5.54 22.64
C LYS A 160 3.63 5.73 22.60
N HIS A 161 3.16 6.87 22.12
CA HIS A 161 1.72 7.10 21.96
C HIS A 161 1.09 6.18 20.94
N ILE A 162 1.76 5.97 19.80
CA ILE A 162 1.36 4.99 18.77
C ILE A 162 1.29 3.59 19.37
N ILE A 163 2.32 3.14 20.08
CA ILE A 163 2.33 1.79 20.67
C ILE A 163 1.18 1.62 21.67
N LYS A 164 0.88 2.62 22.49
CA LYS A 164 -0.29 2.57 23.38
C LYS A 164 -1.62 2.42 22.64
N PHE A 165 -1.72 2.90 21.40
CA PHE A 165 -2.90 2.64 20.59
C PHE A 165 -2.98 1.17 20.19
N PHE A 166 -1.88 0.60 19.65
CA PHE A 166 -1.85 -0.83 19.29
C PHE A 166 -2.05 -1.76 20.49
N GLU A 167 -1.59 -1.38 21.69
CA GLU A 167 -1.84 -2.14 22.94
C GLU A 167 -3.33 -2.17 23.36
N LYS A 168 -4.16 -1.29 22.81
CA LYS A 168 -5.60 -1.27 23.06
C LYS A 168 -6.41 -2.12 22.09
N ALA A 169 -5.80 -2.52 20.95
CA ALA A 169 -6.46 -3.33 19.96
C ALA A 169 -6.58 -4.78 20.43
N ASP A 170 -7.68 -5.44 20.07
CA ASP A 170 -7.88 -6.87 20.34
C ASP A 170 -7.00 -7.73 19.42
N GLU A 171 -6.77 -7.26 18.19
CA GLU A 171 -5.89 -7.89 17.21
C GLU A 171 -5.02 -6.84 16.51
N VAL A 172 -3.73 -7.15 16.35
CA VAL A 172 -2.77 -6.30 15.63
C VAL A 172 -2.24 -7.04 14.41
N TRP A 173 -2.43 -6.44 13.25
CA TRP A 173 -1.98 -6.99 11.98
C TRP A 173 -0.80 -6.24 11.40
N ILE A 174 0.05 -6.96 10.68
CA ILE A 174 1.17 -6.42 9.90
C ILE A 174 1.09 -6.93 8.47
N PRO A 175 1.49 -6.14 7.44
CA PRO A 175 1.36 -6.55 6.04
C PRO A 175 2.38 -7.60 5.58
N GLN A 176 3.43 -7.84 6.36
CA GLN A 176 4.43 -8.91 6.13
C GLN A 176 5.30 -9.11 7.38
N ALA A 177 5.91 -10.29 7.53
CA ALA A 177 6.62 -10.68 8.76
C ALA A 177 7.84 -9.80 9.05
N ALA A 178 8.58 -9.34 8.03
CA ALA A 178 9.71 -8.44 8.19
C ALA A 178 9.37 -7.07 8.82
N VAL A 179 8.08 -6.76 8.99
CA VAL A 179 7.62 -5.54 9.70
C VAL A 179 7.64 -5.74 11.22
N GLU A 180 7.51 -6.97 11.69
CA GLU A 180 7.45 -7.27 13.14
C GLU A 180 8.64 -6.72 13.94
N PRO A 181 9.91 -6.87 13.50
CA PRO A 181 11.06 -6.29 14.21
C PRO A 181 10.93 -4.78 14.45
N THR A 182 10.43 -4.02 13.48
CA THR A 182 10.19 -2.58 13.64
C THR A 182 9.15 -2.29 14.73
N LEU A 183 8.06 -3.06 14.77
CA LEU A 183 7.02 -2.90 15.79
C LEU A 183 7.55 -3.28 17.17
N ARG A 184 8.39 -4.31 17.26
CA ARG A 184 9.07 -4.73 18.50
C ARG A 184 10.07 -3.69 18.99
N GLU A 185 10.87 -3.11 18.10
CA GLU A 185 11.77 -1.99 18.41
C GLU A 185 11.03 -0.79 18.99
N TYR A 186 9.82 -0.51 18.50
CA TYR A 186 8.96 0.56 19.05
C TYR A 186 8.41 0.23 20.44
N GLY A 187 8.53 -1.02 20.90
CA GLY A 187 8.19 -1.47 22.24
C GLY A 187 6.88 -2.28 22.34
N PHE A 188 6.23 -2.60 21.23
CA PHE A 188 5.03 -3.45 21.25
C PHE A 188 5.37 -4.89 21.63
N LYS A 189 4.60 -5.47 22.57
CA LYS A 189 4.84 -6.83 23.12
C LYS A 189 3.71 -7.79 22.84
N GLY A 190 2.59 -7.31 22.31
CA GLY A 190 1.41 -8.13 22.03
C GLY A 190 1.63 -9.10 20.86
N HIS A 191 0.65 -9.95 20.61
CA HIS A 191 0.61 -10.81 19.43
C HIS A 191 0.43 -9.99 18.17
N VAL A 192 0.97 -10.47 17.03
CA VAL A 192 0.76 -9.89 15.70
C VAL A 192 0.47 -11.00 14.70
N ASP A 193 -0.46 -10.75 13.81
CA ASP A 193 -0.76 -11.61 12.67
C ASP A 193 -0.31 -10.95 11.37
N VAL A 194 0.16 -11.78 10.43
CA VAL A 194 0.47 -11.33 9.08
C VAL A 194 -0.79 -11.40 8.23
N VAL A 195 -1.20 -10.25 7.69
CA VAL A 195 -2.28 -10.14 6.69
C VAL A 195 -1.74 -9.33 5.52
N GLU A 196 -1.39 -10.03 4.46
CA GLU A 196 -0.74 -9.42 3.31
C GLU A 196 -1.62 -8.40 2.58
N ASN A 197 -0.98 -7.40 1.97
CA ASN A 197 -1.67 -6.50 1.05
C ASN A 197 -2.00 -7.22 -0.26
N GLY A 198 -3.13 -6.86 -0.86
CA GLY A 198 -3.50 -7.27 -2.21
C GLY A 198 -3.07 -6.26 -3.28
N ASN A 199 -3.45 -6.52 -4.51
CA ASN A 199 -3.37 -5.58 -5.62
C ASN A 199 -4.62 -5.67 -6.51
N ASP A 200 -4.87 -4.60 -7.29
CA ASP A 200 -6.00 -4.50 -8.23
C ASP A 200 -5.57 -4.67 -9.71
N PHE A 201 -4.31 -5.05 -9.95
CA PHE A 201 -3.76 -5.20 -11.30
C PHE A 201 -3.88 -6.61 -11.87
N CYS A 202 -4.38 -7.58 -11.10
CA CYS A 202 -4.59 -8.95 -11.60
C CYS A 202 -5.34 -8.93 -12.93
N THR A 203 -4.74 -9.53 -13.97
CA THR A 203 -5.19 -9.47 -15.35
C THR A 203 -4.89 -10.80 -16.04
N PRO A 204 -5.78 -11.31 -16.90
CA PRO A 204 -5.47 -12.46 -17.75
C PRO A 204 -4.20 -12.22 -18.59
N VAL A 205 -3.34 -13.23 -18.65
CA VAL A 205 -2.01 -13.13 -19.31
C VAL A 205 -2.12 -12.70 -20.76
N GLU A 206 -3.16 -13.14 -21.45
CA GLU A 206 -3.43 -12.83 -22.87
C GLU A 206 -3.62 -11.33 -23.11
N LEU A 207 -4.10 -10.60 -22.12
CA LEU A 207 -4.29 -9.15 -22.21
C LEU A 207 -3.02 -8.36 -21.91
N ILE A 208 -2.10 -8.92 -21.10
CA ILE A 208 -0.87 -8.25 -20.68
C ILE A 208 0.04 -8.00 -21.87
N GLU A 209 0.22 -8.96 -22.76
CA GLU A 209 1.02 -8.83 -23.99
C GLU A 209 0.49 -7.68 -24.89
N SER A 210 -0.82 -7.60 -25.06
CA SER A 210 -1.45 -6.53 -25.83
C SER A 210 -1.26 -5.16 -25.16
N MET A 211 -1.43 -5.07 -23.83
CA MET A 211 -1.18 -3.86 -23.06
C MET A 211 0.27 -3.40 -23.17
N ARG A 212 1.21 -4.34 -23.08
CA ARG A 212 2.65 -4.11 -23.22
C ARG A 212 2.97 -3.51 -24.58
N ALA A 213 2.52 -4.15 -25.67
CA ALA A 213 2.81 -3.72 -27.03
C ALA A 213 2.24 -2.29 -27.29
N GLN A 214 0.99 -2.03 -26.90
CA GLN A 214 0.36 -0.74 -27.07
C GLN A 214 1.07 0.37 -26.29
N MET A 215 1.41 0.13 -25.01
CA MET A 215 2.04 1.14 -24.19
C MET A 215 3.48 1.43 -24.63
N ARG A 216 4.25 0.43 -25.02
CA ARG A 216 5.61 0.62 -25.58
C ARG A 216 5.58 1.47 -26.85
N ALA A 217 4.57 1.26 -27.71
CA ALA A 217 4.36 2.09 -28.91
C ALA A 217 3.94 3.56 -28.52
N GLU A 218 3.03 3.71 -27.55
CA GLU A 218 2.63 5.05 -27.03
C GLU A 218 3.83 5.82 -26.46
N LEU A 219 4.72 5.13 -25.74
CA LEU A 219 5.93 5.73 -25.14
C LEU A 219 7.07 5.93 -26.15
N GLY A 220 6.93 5.45 -27.38
CA GLY A 220 7.95 5.58 -28.43
C GLY A 220 9.22 4.75 -28.17
N LEU A 221 9.14 3.69 -27.37
CA LEU A 221 10.27 2.83 -27.03
C LEU A 221 10.76 2.06 -28.28
N LYS A 222 12.07 2.01 -28.47
CA LYS A 222 12.70 1.21 -29.51
C LYS A 222 12.61 -0.29 -29.16
N GLN A 223 12.72 -1.13 -30.18
CA GLN A 223 12.53 -2.58 -30.00
C GLN A 223 13.62 -3.23 -29.14
N ASP A 224 14.83 -2.70 -29.17
CA ASP A 224 16.01 -3.16 -28.41
C ASP A 224 16.23 -2.41 -27.10
N GLU A 225 15.37 -1.46 -26.77
CA GLU A 225 15.48 -0.62 -25.57
C GLU A 225 14.78 -1.28 -24.39
N ILE A 226 15.52 -1.44 -23.28
CA ILE A 226 14.97 -1.96 -22.03
C ILE A 226 14.21 -0.86 -21.32
N MET A 227 12.95 -1.10 -20.97
CA MET A 227 12.14 -0.20 -20.18
C MET A 227 12.33 -0.47 -18.69
N LEU A 228 12.98 0.46 -18.02
CA LEU A 228 13.06 0.51 -16.56
C LEU A 228 11.90 1.35 -16.03
N LEU A 229 11.35 0.97 -14.88
CA LEU A 229 10.22 1.66 -14.27
C LEU A 229 10.46 1.91 -12.79
N PHE A 230 10.12 3.10 -12.32
CA PHE A 230 9.94 3.42 -10.91
C PHE A 230 8.55 4.02 -10.70
N VAL A 231 7.80 3.52 -9.71
CA VAL A 231 6.52 4.09 -9.30
C VAL A 231 6.56 4.39 -7.81
N GLY A 232 6.26 5.64 -7.43
CA GLY A 232 6.24 6.05 -6.04
C GLY A 232 6.34 7.56 -5.85
N GLN A 233 6.22 8.00 -4.62
CA GLN A 233 6.45 9.40 -4.29
C GLN A 233 7.89 9.80 -4.65
N HIS A 234 8.05 10.94 -5.31
CA HIS A 234 9.35 11.51 -5.65
C HIS A 234 9.93 12.26 -4.45
N ILE A 235 10.38 11.46 -3.48
CA ILE A 235 11.04 11.87 -2.24
C ILE A 235 12.36 11.12 -2.09
N TRP A 236 13.35 11.71 -1.39
CA TRP A 236 14.67 11.09 -1.28
C TRP A 236 14.67 9.80 -0.48
N GLU A 237 13.72 9.62 0.43
CA GLU A 237 13.53 8.42 1.23
C GLU A 237 13.26 7.17 0.38
N LYS A 238 12.75 7.35 -0.86
CA LYS A 238 12.58 6.26 -1.83
C LYS A 238 13.87 5.88 -2.56
N ASN A 239 14.99 6.51 -2.18
CA ASN A 239 16.32 6.23 -2.71
C ASN A 239 16.46 6.47 -4.23
N ILE A 240 15.72 7.46 -4.76
CA ILE A 240 15.74 7.82 -6.19
C ILE A 240 17.14 8.26 -6.63
N GLY A 241 17.87 8.94 -5.75
CA GLY A 241 19.27 9.34 -6.02
C GLY A 241 20.16 8.14 -6.36
N PHE A 242 19.98 7.03 -5.64
CA PHE A 242 20.72 5.78 -5.87
C PHE A 242 20.41 5.17 -7.26
N ILE A 243 19.14 5.21 -7.70
CA ILE A 243 18.77 4.77 -9.05
C ILE A 243 19.52 5.60 -10.10
N LEU A 244 19.49 6.93 -9.98
CA LEU A 244 20.12 7.83 -10.95
C LEU A 244 21.64 7.67 -10.96
N ASP A 245 22.29 7.50 -9.79
CA ASP A 245 23.73 7.26 -9.70
C ASP A 245 24.12 5.93 -10.37
N ALA A 246 23.33 4.86 -10.16
CA ALA A 246 23.57 3.58 -10.81
C ALA A 246 23.39 3.67 -12.35
N LEU A 247 22.35 4.35 -12.82
CA LEU A 247 22.11 4.52 -14.25
C LEU A 247 23.16 5.41 -14.93
N ALA A 248 23.76 6.37 -14.24
CA ALA A 248 24.86 7.17 -14.75
C ALA A 248 26.10 6.32 -15.09
N LEU A 249 26.34 5.23 -14.38
CA LEU A 249 27.45 4.28 -14.66
C LEU A 249 27.24 3.50 -15.97
N ILE A 250 26.01 3.38 -16.43
CA ILE A 250 25.62 2.56 -17.58
C ILE A 250 24.89 3.36 -18.68
N LYS A 251 25.06 4.68 -18.69
CA LYS A 251 24.34 5.57 -19.63
C LYS A 251 24.56 5.28 -21.13
N ASP A 252 25.61 4.53 -21.45
CA ASP A 252 25.92 4.06 -22.81
C ASP A 252 25.05 2.86 -23.26
N LYS A 253 24.31 2.24 -22.34
CA LYS A 253 23.46 1.07 -22.63
C LYS A 253 22.07 1.50 -23.16
N PRO A 254 21.38 0.62 -23.92
CA PRO A 254 20.06 0.91 -24.49
C PRO A 254 18.93 0.70 -23.46
N PHE A 255 18.74 1.65 -22.57
CA PHE A 255 17.62 1.66 -21.64
C PHE A 255 16.89 3.01 -21.65
N HIS A 256 15.66 3.00 -21.15
CA HIS A 256 14.92 4.21 -20.77
C HIS A 256 14.22 3.99 -19.43
N LEU A 257 14.44 4.91 -18.46
CA LEU A 257 13.74 4.91 -17.18
C LEU A 257 12.51 5.81 -17.26
N TYR A 258 11.34 5.25 -16.97
CA TYR A 258 10.13 6.02 -16.71
C TYR A 258 9.87 6.09 -15.21
N MET A 259 9.57 7.30 -14.73
CA MET A 259 9.30 7.54 -13.31
C MET A 259 7.89 8.09 -13.15
N VAL A 260 7.05 7.35 -12.43
CA VAL A 260 5.66 7.74 -12.14
C VAL A 260 5.52 8.18 -10.70
N GLY A 261 4.94 9.36 -10.51
CA GLY A 261 4.69 9.94 -9.20
C GLY A 261 5.05 11.41 -9.12
N THR A 262 4.92 11.97 -7.94
CA THR A 262 5.30 13.34 -7.60
C THR A 262 5.75 13.42 -6.15
N GLY A 263 6.37 14.53 -5.76
CA GLY A 263 6.82 14.74 -4.38
C GLY A 263 7.71 15.99 -4.26
N TYR A 264 8.17 16.25 -3.05
CA TYR A 264 8.97 17.46 -2.77
C TYR A 264 10.33 17.48 -3.50
N ALA A 265 10.85 16.33 -3.90
CA ALA A 265 12.17 16.20 -4.51
C ALA A 265 12.16 16.38 -6.05
N VAL A 266 11.02 16.52 -6.72
CA VAL A 266 10.91 16.58 -8.20
C VAL A 266 11.91 17.55 -8.83
N SER A 267 11.97 18.79 -8.34
CA SER A 267 12.91 19.80 -8.89
C SER A 267 14.39 19.43 -8.68
N ALA A 268 14.72 18.77 -7.58
CA ALA A 268 16.07 18.31 -7.30
C ALA A 268 16.42 17.05 -8.11
N ILE A 269 15.44 16.19 -8.39
CA ILE A 269 15.58 15.02 -9.27
C ILE A 269 15.90 15.51 -10.71
N HIS A 270 15.18 16.49 -11.24
CA HIS A 270 15.49 17.07 -12.55
C HIS A 270 16.94 17.59 -12.62
N ARG A 271 17.36 18.39 -11.63
CA ARG A 271 18.76 18.87 -11.59
C ARG A 271 19.78 17.73 -11.59
N LYS A 272 19.53 16.68 -10.79
CA LYS A 272 20.43 15.52 -10.73
C LYS A 272 20.47 14.75 -12.06
N ILE A 273 19.35 14.62 -12.77
CA ILE A 273 19.29 14.03 -14.12
C ILE A 273 20.18 14.84 -15.08
N ASP A 274 20.08 16.18 -15.03
CA ASP A 274 20.89 17.08 -15.87
C ASP A 274 22.39 16.98 -15.52
N GLU A 275 22.75 17.01 -14.26
CA GLU A 275 24.12 16.88 -13.76
C GLU A 275 24.79 15.55 -14.18
N LEU A 276 24.00 14.45 -14.21
CA LEU A 276 24.49 13.12 -14.60
C LEU A 276 24.46 12.86 -16.11
N GLY A 277 23.86 13.79 -16.90
CA GLY A 277 23.72 13.63 -18.34
C GLY A 277 22.77 12.50 -18.74
N LEU A 278 21.62 12.40 -18.04
CA LEU A 278 20.61 11.35 -18.22
C LEU A 278 19.31 11.87 -18.89
N GLN A 279 19.29 13.10 -19.42
CA GLN A 279 18.08 13.74 -19.95
C GLN A 279 17.40 12.91 -21.05
N ASP A 280 18.19 12.26 -21.90
CA ASP A 280 17.68 11.41 -22.99
C ASP A 280 17.34 9.97 -22.54
N ARG A 281 17.51 9.64 -21.25
CA ARG A 281 17.38 8.31 -20.68
C ARG A 281 16.34 8.21 -19.57
N VAL A 282 15.86 9.35 -19.05
CA VAL A 282 14.94 9.39 -17.91
C VAL A 282 13.77 10.33 -18.21
N THR A 283 12.56 9.81 -18.06
CA THR A 283 11.33 10.58 -18.24
C THR A 283 10.48 10.54 -16.96
N LEU A 284 10.15 11.70 -16.41
CA LEU A 284 9.19 11.83 -15.33
C LEU A 284 7.78 11.98 -15.91
N LEU A 285 6.91 11.01 -15.70
CA LEU A 285 5.52 10.99 -16.19
C LEU A 285 4.54 11.77 -15.29
N GLY A 286 5.04 12.24 -14.13
CA GLY A 286 4.19 12.88 -13.13
C GLY A 286 3.25 11.91 -12.44
N ASN A 287 2.25 12.45 -11.73
CA ASN A 287 1.27 11.62 -11.02
C ASN A 287 0.20 11.09 -11.97
N ILE A 288 -0.01 9.78 -11.99
CA ILE A 288 -1.00 9.11 -12.83
C ILE A 288 -2.12 8.59 -11.93
N HIS A 289 -3.29 9.23 -12.02
CA HIS A 289 -4.50 8.83 -11.27
C HIS A 289 -5.28 7.72 -11.97
N ASP A 290 -5.18 7.61 -13.29
CA ASP A 290 -5.81 6.53 -14.07
C ASP A 290 -5.10 5.20 -13.79
N ARG A 291 -5.74 4.37 -12.97
CA ARG A 291 -5.25 3.03 -12.61
C ARG A 291 -5.06 2.13 -13.85
N GLY A 292 -5.93 2.28 -14.86
CA GLY A 292 -5.83 1.54 -16.11
C GLY A 292 -4.58 1.93 -16.91
N ARG A 293 -4.23 3.24 -16.94
CA ARG A 293 -3.01 3.71 -17.58
C ARG A 293 -1.76 3.25 -16.82
N LEU A 294 -1.77 3.36 -15.48
CA LEU A 294 -0.66 2.89 -14.65
C LEU A 294 -0.39 1.40 -14.88
N LYS A 295 -1.44 0.58 -14.88
CA LYS A 295 -1.39 -0.85 -15.18
C LYS A 295 -0.73 -1.16 -16.53
N ARG A 296 -1.05 -0.39 -17.59
CA ARG A 296 -0.41 -0.55 -18.91
C ARG A 296 1.06 -0.17 -18.88
N ILE A 297 1.44 0.84 -18.08
CA ILE A 297 2.84 1.24 -17.89
C ILE A 297 3.63 0.14 -17.18
N ASP A 298 3.07 -0.44 -16.11
CA ASP A 298 3.69 -1.58 -15.43
C ASP A 298 3.86 -2.77 -16.38
N ALA A 299 2.83 -3.09 -17.18
CA ALA A 299 2.92 -4.16 -18.19
C ALA A 299 3.98 -3.90 -19.27
N ALA A 300 4.26 -2.63 -19.61
CA ALA A 300 5.25 -2.26 -20.63
C ALA A 300 6.69 -2.40 -20.13
N ALA A 301 6.93 -2.35 -18.82
CA ALA A 301 8.25 -2.38 -18.23
C ALA A 301 8.92 -3.76 -18.35
N ASP A 302 10.24 -3.77 -18.40
CA ASP A 302 11.07 -4.97 -18.36
C ASP A 302 11.59 -5.25 -16.95
N LEU A 303 11.85 -4.18 -16.19
CA LEU A 303 12.38 -4.26 -14.83
C LEU A 303 11.86 -3.08 -13.98
N PHE A 304 11.32 -3.41 -12.81
CA PHE A 304 10.87 -2.43 -11.82
C PHE A 304 12.00 -2.14 -10.83
N LEU A 305 12.46 -0.89 -10.75
CA LEU A 305 13.55 -0.48 -9.88
C LEU A 305 13.00 0.07 -8.56
N PHE A 306 13.26 -0.62 -7.44
CA PHE A 306 12.74 -0.21 -6.14
C PHE A 306 13.76 -0.38 -5.00
N PRO A 307 14.84 0.45 -4.95
CA PRO A 307 15.88 0.36 -3.94
C PRO A 307 15.51 1.04 -2.60
N SER A 308 14.22 1.17 -2.30
CA SER A 308 13.75 1.81 -1.08
C SER A 308 14.08 0.98 0.16
N LEU A 309 14.69 1.62 1.16
CA LEU A 309 14.88 1.08 2.52
C LEU A 309 13.79 1.57 3.49
N TYR A 310 12.96 2.48 3.02
CA TYR A 310 11.93 3.15 3.81
C TYR A 310 10.64 2.33 3.91
N ASP A 311 10.24 1.68 2.80
CA ASP A 311 8.96 1.00 2.71
C ASP A 311 8.89 -0.31 3.52
N ASN A 312 7.70 -0.61 4.04
CA ASN A 312 7.39 -1.88 4.68
C ASN A 312 6.92 -2.92 3.64
N ALA A 313 5.70 -2.75 3.12
CA ALA A 313 5.05 -3.67 2.17
C ALA A 313 4.43 -2.86 1.02
N PRO A 314 5.24 -2.35 0.08
CA PRO A 314 4.77 -1.43 -0.96
C PRO A 314 3.83 -2.13 -1.95
N LEU A 315 2.67 -1.52 -2.20
CA LEU A 315 1.70 -2.03 -3.17
C LEU A 315 2.27 -2.06 -4.58
N VAL A 316 3.09 -1.07 -4.94
CA VAL A 316 3.68 -0.93 -6.28
C VAL A 316 4.55 -2.11 -6.69
N VAL A 317 5.21 -2.79 -5.75
CA VAL A 317 5.96 -4.03 -6.03
C VAL A 317 5.01 -5.18 -6.39
N ARG A 318 3.87 -5.27 -5.72
CA ARG A 318 2.83 -6.26 -6.00
C ARG A 318 2.10 -5.95 -7.31
N GLU A 319 1.91 -4.67 -7.63
CA GLU A 319 1.34 -4.17 -8.89
C GLU A 319 2.24 -4.52 -10.08
N ALA A 320 3.54 -4.22 -10.00
CA ALA A 320 4.51 -4.60 -11.01
C ALA A 320 4.56 -6.13 -11.21
N ALA A 321 4.60 -6.91 -10.11
CA ALA A 321 4.56 -8.36 -10.16
C ALA A 321 3.29 -8.89 -10.86
N ALA A 322 2.12 -8.28 -10.60
CA ALA A 322 0.86 -8.66 -11.27
C ALA A 322 0.91 -8.45 -12.79
N MET A 323 1.74 -7.51 -13.25
CA MET A 323 1.96 -7.23 -14.67
C MET A 323 3.17 -7.97 -15.25
N HIS A 324 3.65 -9.01 -14.58
CA HIS A 324 4.80 -9.83 -14.96
C HIS A 324 6.12 -9.03 -15.04
N THR A 325 6.21 -7.91 -14.35
CA THR A 325 7.42 -7.08 -14.29
C THR A 325 8.16 -7.39 -12.99
N PRO A 326 9.35 -8.03 -13.07
CA PRO A 326 10.13 -8.38 -11.89
C PRO A 326 10.74 -7.12 -11.26
N ALA A 327 10.84 -7.11 -9.93
CA ALA A 327 11.46 -6.00 -9.19
C ALA A 327 12.95 -6.27 -8.92
N LEU A 328 13.77 -5.20 -8.98
CA LEU A 328 15.15 -5.15 -8.47
C LEU A 328 15.15 -4.30 -7.20
N MET A 329 15.50 -4.93 -6.07
CA MET A 329 15.44 -4.32 -4.74
C MET A 329 16.78 -4.48 -3.99
N LEU A 330 16.91 -3.80 -2.85
CA LEU A 330 18.07 -3.97 -1.96
C LEU A 330 17.81 -5.08 -0.94
N GLN A 331 18.82 -5.89 -0.64
CA GLN A 331 18.76 -7.01 0.31
C GLN A 331 18.34 -6.57 1.72
N GLU A 332 18.77 -5.36 2.12
CA GLU A 332 18.53 -4.79 3.44
C GLU A 332 17.12 -4.19 3.60
N SER A 333 16.32 -4.17 2.52
CA SER A 333 14.98 -3.60 2.54
C SER A 333 13.98 -4.52 3.24
N THR A 334 13.21 -3.98 4.18
CA THR A 334 12.05 -4.70 4.75
C THR A 334 11.08 -5.16 3.65
N ALA A 335 10.89 -4.33 2.62
CA ALA A 335 10.02 -4.63 1.48
C ALA A 335 10.50 -5.81 0.63
N ALA A 336 11.79 -6.19 0.73
CA ALA A 336 12.39 -7.27 -0.06
C ALA A 336 12.05 -8.69 0.43
N GLU A 337 11.37 -8.84 1.58
CA GLU A 337 10.97 -10.15 2.14
C GLU A 337 10.25 -11.04 1.13
N VAL A 338 9.44 -10.45 0.26
CA VAL A 338 8.66 -11.20 -0.75
C VAL A 338 9.51 -11.68 -1.93
N ILE A 339 10.78 -11.25 -2.02
CA ILE A 339 11.67 -11.55 -3.13
C ILE A 339 12.58 -12.74 -2.80
N GLN A 340 12.48 -13.76 -3.62
CA GLN A 340 13.48 -14.81 -3.74
C GLN A 340 14.32 -14.50 -4.97
N THR A 341 15.60 -14.11 -4.75
CA THR A 341 16.46 -13.63 -5.83
C THR A 341 16.58 -14.67 -6.95
N ASP A 342 16.51 -14.23 -8.19
CA ASP A 342 16.56 -15.03 -9.42
C ASP A 342 15.37 -15.99 -9.62
N VAL A 343 14.39 -15.98 -8.71
CA VAL A 343 13.16 -16.77 -8.78
C VAL A 343 11.94 -15.91 -9.10
N ASN A 344 11.66 -14.89 -8.27
CA ASN A 344 10.48 -14.03 -8.44
C ASN A 344 10.81 -12.52 -8.36
N GLY A 345 12.09 -12.19 -8.42
CA GLY A 345 12.64 -10.84 -8.40
C GLY A 345 14.14 -10.91 -8.24
N PHE A 346 14.75 -9.75 -8.02
CA PHE A 346 16.21 -9.62 -7.94
C PHE A 346 16.61 -8.79 -6.73
N LEU A 347 17.68 -9.22 -6.06
CA LEU A 347 18.26 -8.52 -4.92
C LEU A 347 19.72 -8.18 -5.17
N THR A 348 20.15 -7.00 -4.70
CA THR A 348 21.55 -6.58 -4.65
C THR A 348 21.86 -6.04 -3.27
N PRO A 349 23.15 -6.01 -2.87
CA PRO A 349 23.56 -5.20 -1.72
C PRO A 349 23.29 -3.71 -1.99
N ASN A 350 23.29 -2.91 -0.93
CA ASN A 350 23.16 -1.45 -1.00
C ASN A 350 24.48 -0.83 -1.51
N ASP A 351 24.80 -1.11 -2.76
CA ASP A 351 26.00 -0.65 -3.48
C ASP A 351 25.62 -0.24 -4.91
N VAL A 352 25.95 1.00 -5.29
CA VAL A 352 25.57 1.61 -6.57
C VAL A 352 26.14 0.82 -7.76
N GLN A 353 27.41 0.37 -7.66
CA GLN A 353 28.06 -0.39 -8.72
C GLN A 353 27.42 -1.77 -8.89
N ALA A 354 27.20 -2.48 -7.78
CA ALA A 354 26.54 -3.79 -7.83
C ALA A 354 25.12 -3.71 -8.40
N TYR A 355 24.39 -2.63 -8.10
CA TYR A 355 23.06 -2.40 -8.66
C TYR A 355 23.12 -2.14 -10.18
N ALA A 356 24.05 -1.31 -10.62
CA ALA A 356 24.29 -1.03 -12.04
C ALA A 356 24.73 -2.28 -12.81
N ASP A 357 25.68 -3.06 -12.26
CA ASP A 357 26.14 -4.31 -12.85
C ASP A 357 25.01 -5.33 -12.98
N ARG A 358 24.13 -5.39 -11.98
CA ARG A 358 22.94 -6.25 -12.02
C ARG A 358 21.98 -5.85 -13.13
N ILE A 359 21.72 -4.55 -13.32
CA ILE A 359 20.90 -4.06 -14.43
C ILE A 359 21.51 -4.48 -15.75
N VAL A 360 22.81 -4.27 -15.98
CA VAL A 360 23.51 -4.66 -17.22
C VAL A 360 23.43 -6.15 -17.46
N TYR A 361 23.63 -6.96 -16.42
CA TYR A 361 23.48 -8.41 -16.52
C TYR A 361 22.07 -8.79 -16.98
N LEU A 362 21.04 -8.21 -16.38
CA LEU A 362 19.63 -8.51 -16.70
C LEU A 362 19.25 -8.04 -18.11
N MET A 363 19.80 -6.90 -18.58
CA MET A 363 19.62 -6.43 -19.96
C MET A 363 20.13 -7.44 -20.98
N ALA A 364 21.23 -8.13 -20.67
CA ALA A 364 21.78 -9.19 -21.51
C ALA A 364 21.01 -10.51 -21.42
N HIS A 365 20.07 -10.65 -20.48
CA HIS A 365 19.33 -11.89 -20.22
C HIS A 365 17.79 -11.70 -20.24
N PRO A 366 17.19 -11.25 -21.36
CA PRO A 366 15.75 -10.93 -21.43
C PRO A 366 14.84 -12.13 -21.12
N LYS A 367 15.29 -13.35 -21.44
CA LYS A 367 14.54 -14.58 -21.08
C LYS A 367 14.44 -14.77 -19.56
N MET A 368 15.48 -14.40 -18.83
CA MET A 368 15.48 -14.45 -17.37
C MET A 368 14.48 -13.42 -16.79
N LEU A 369 14.46 -12.18 -17.31
CA LEU A 369 13.47 -11.17 -16.91
C LEU A 369 12.05 -11.71 -17.08
N GLN A 370 11.74 -12.31 -18.24
CA GLN A 370 10.42 -12.89 -18.52
C GLN A 370 10.07 -14.05 -17.56
N GLN A 371 11.00 -14.98 -17.34
CA GLN A 371 10.77 -16.13 -16.45
C GLN A 371 10.54 -15.70 -15.01
N VAL A 372 11.38 -14.80 -14.51
CA VAL A 372 11.28 -14.25 -13.16
C VAL A 372 10.01 -13.40 -13.01
N GLY A 373 9.65 -12.60 -14.01
CA GLY A 373 8.40 -11.83 -14.02
C GLY A 373 7.15 -12.74 -13.96
N ASN A 374 7.12 -13.82 -14.74
CA ASN A 374 6.02 -14.80 -14.67
C ASN A 374 5.93 -15.44 -13.28
N LYS A 375 7.07 -15.72 -12.66
CA LYS A 375 7.10 -16.28 -11.32
C LYS A 375 6.68 -15.26 -10.27
N ALA A 376 7.09 -13.99 -10.42
CA ALA A 376 6.64 -12.88 -9.57
C ALA A 376 5.12 -12.77 -9.55
N SER A 377 4.48 -12.79 -10.71
CA SER A 377 3.02 -12.73 -10.83
C SER A 377 2.33 -13.87 -10.07
N SER A 378 2.87 -15.08 -10.11
CA SER A 378 2.25 -16.25 -9.44
C SER A 378 2.54 -16.36 -7.94
N THR A 379 3.55 -15.62 -7.41
CA THR A 379 3.99 -15.76 -6.01
C THR A 379 3.87 -14.50 -5.17
N ILE A 380 3.87 -13.31 -5.80
CA ILE A 380 3.82 -12.02 -5.10
C ILE A 380 2.46 -11.35 -5.31
N ALA A 381 1.87 -11.49 -6.50
CA ALA A 381 0.64 -10.80 -6.86
C ALA A 381 -0.59 -11.55 -6.33
N ARG A 382 -1.10 -11.09 -5.20
CA ARG A 382 -2.35 -11.57 -4.63
C ARG A 382 -3.45 -10.54 -4.86
N SER A 383 -4.63 -10.94 -5.36
CA SER A 383 -5.73 -10.01 -5.57
C SER A 383 -6.32 -9.52 -4.24
N TRP A 384 -6.83 -8.29 -4.21
CA TRP A 384 -7.57 -7.80 -3.05
C TRP A 384 -8.80 -8.65 -2.75
N GLU A 385 -9.44 -9.22 -3.77
CA GLU A 385 -10.57 -10.13 -3.56
C GLU A 385 -10.18 -11.33 -2.67
N ASN A 386 -9.07 -12.01 -3.00
CA ASN A 386 -8.59 -13.16 -2.23
C ASN A 386 -8.11 -12.76 -0.82
N VAL A 387 -7.51 -11.56 -0.69
CA VAL A 387 -7.12 -11.04 0.65
C VAL A 387 -8.36 -10.80 1.50
N ILE A 388 -9.40 -10.19 0.93
CA ILE A 388 -10.62 -9.90 1.70
C ILE A 388 -11.42 -11.16 2.05
N GLU A 389 -11.36 -12.21 1.25
CA GLU A 389 -11.91 -13.52 1.66
C GLU A 389 -11.25 -14.05 2.92
N GLU A 390 -9.93 -13.96 3.02
CA GLU A 390 -9.21 -14.31 4.26
C GLU A 390 -9.58 -13.37 5.41
N VAL A 391 -9.62 -12.06 5.17
CA VAL A 391 -9.98 -11.05 6.17
C VAL A 391 -11.38 -11.31 6.74
N ILE A 392 -12.35 -11.69 5.92
CA ILE A 392 -13.70 -12.04 6.37
C ILE A 392 -13.68 -13.21 7.34
N LEU A 393 -12.91 -14.26 7.05
CA LEU A 393 -12.76 -15.40 7.96
C LEU A 393 -12.15 -14.97 9.28
N ARG A 394 -11.05 -14.20 9.24
CA ARG A 394 -10.41 -13.67 10.45
C ARG A 394 -11.34 -12.76 11.26
N TYR A 395 -12.13 -11.90 10.63
CA TYR A 395 -13.10 -11.06 11.34
C TYR A 395 -14.16 -11.89 12.09
N ARG A 396 -14.64 -12.97 11.48
CA ARG A 396 -15.58 -13.88 12.13
C ARG A 396 -14.96 -14.57 13.35
N ASP A 397 -13.72 -15.06 13.22
CA ASP A 397 -12.99 -15.70 14.31
C ASP A 397 -12.74 -14.73 15.46
N ILE A 398 -12.36 -13.49 15.15
CA ILE A 398 -12.16 -12.40 16.11
C ILE A 398 -13.46 -12.07 16.84
N GLN A 399 -14.57 -11.92 16.11
CA GLN A 399 -15.88 -11.65 16.73
C GLN A 399 -16.32 -12.78 17.66
N GLN A 400 -16.11 -14.04 17.26
CA GLN A 400 -16.44 -15.19 18.08
C GLN A 400 -15.57 -15.24 19.34
N SER A 401 -14.26 -15.09 19.20
CA SER A 401 -13.30 -15.09 20.30
C SER A 401 -13.58 -13.94 21.28
N TYR A 402 -13.91 -12.76 20.76
CA TYR A 402 -14.26 -11.60 21.57
C TYR A 402 -15.53 -11.83 22.40
N LYS A 403 -16.58 -12.37 21.78
CA LYS A 403 -17.84 -12.72 22.48
C LYS A 403 -17.60 -13.73 23.59
N LEU A 404 -16.83 -14.78 23.33
CA LEU A 404 -16.48 -15.79 24.35
C LEU A 404 -15.72 -15.19 25.51
N LYS A 405 -14.71 -14.35 25.22
CA LYS A 405 -13.87 -13.68 26.24
C LYS A 405 -14.67 -12.75 27.15
N HIS A 406 -15.70 -12.09 26.61
CA HIS A 406 -16.50 -11.10 27.33
C HIS A 406 -17.86 -11.60 27.80
N GLY A 407 -18.16 -12.91 27.65
CA GLY A 407 -19.41 -13.50 28.09
C GLY A 407 -20.66 -12.96 27.39
N ILE A 408 -20.52 -12.53 26.12
CA ILE A 408 -21.62 -12.00 25.33
C ILE A 408 -22.33 -13.19 24.68
N THR A 409 -23.57 -13.43 25.07
CA THR A 409 -24.42 -14.53 24.50
C THR A 409 -24.69 -14.24 23.00
N VAL A 410 -24.55 -15.28 22.18
CA VAL A 410 -24.80 -15.24 20.72
C VAL A 410 -26.31 -15.19 20.44
#